data_8c652ac16ef18b7a2a30c8ddbf832359
#
_entry.id   8c652ac16ef18b7a2a30c8ddbf832359
#
_cell.length_a   1.000
_cell.length_b   1.000
_cell.length_c   1.000
_cell.angle_alpha   90.00
_cell.angle_beta   90.00
_cell.angle_gamma   90.00
#
_symmetry.space_group_name_H-M   'P 1'
#
loop_
_entity.id
_entity.type
_entity.pdbx_description
1 polymer ?
#
loop_
_entity_poly.entity_id
_entity_poly.type
_entity_poly.pdbx_seq_one_letter_code
_entity_poly.pdbx_strand_id
1 'polypeptide(L)'
;FEMQIIDDAQDDPQRVVSGIFTKEDLQRMVDQRTSKKPLIHLEIQDKITNRPYQKEAVTVLCESIMNHHRKLLLVQATGSGKTRVSISLVDVLRRHNYVKNILFLADRKALVSQAKKSYNNLLPDLTVCNLLENKEDPESSRMIFSTYPTMLHAIDDTKRKDGKKLFTPAHFDLIIVDESHRSIYKKYQEIFRYFDAVLLGMTATPKEEIGRNTYEIFDLEQNVPTYAYELDEAVKEGYLVDYRTREYKTKIMEEGIHYDQLSEEEKEAFDDEFDDDENVEKDIPNTAVNRWLFNKDTIDLVLINLMREGLKVELS
;
A
#
# COMPACT_ATOMS: atom_id res chain seq x y z
N PHE A 1 -23.85 20.40 -0.76
CA PHE A 1 -23.84 20.43 0.72
C PHE A 1 -22.74 19.47 1.16
N GLU A 2 -21.74 19.98 1.86
CA GLU A 2 -20.78 19.14 2.56
C GLU A 2 -21.39 18.62 3.84
N MET A 3 -21.29 17.34 4.08
CA MET A 3 -21.78 16.71 5.29
C MET A 3 -20.61 16.58 6.26
N GLN A 4 -20.80 17.03 7.50
CA GLN A 4 -19.78 16.99 8.53
C GLN A 4 -20.25 16.10 9.68
N ILE A 5 -19.32 15.36 10.26
CA ILE A 5 -19.55 14.60 11.48
C ILE A 5 -18.72 15.20 12.62
N ILE A 6 -19.35 15.32 13.77
CA ILE A 6 -18.73 15.72 15.03
C ILE A 6 -19.02 14.59 16.02
N ASP A 7 -18.00 14.04 16.66
CA ASP A 7 -18.13 13.02 17.69
C ASP A 7 -17.64 13.56 19.03
N ASP A 8 -18.47 14.37 19.69
CA ASP A 8 -18.16 15.00 20.96
C ASP A 8 -17.88 14.00 22.11
N ALA A 9 -18.32 12.75 21.94
CA ALA A 9 -18.14 11.73 22.97
C ALA A 9 -16.78 11.03 22.92
N GLN A 10 -16.01 11.23 21.84
CA GLN A 10 -14.68 10.66 21.68
C GLN A 10 -13.57 11.71 21.48
N ASP A 11 -13.88 12.98 21.50
CA ASP A 11 -12.96 14.08 21.14
C ASP A 11 -12.32 13.91 19.74
N ASP A 12 -12.97 13.13 18.87
CA ASP A 12 -12.52 12.96 17.49
C ASP A 12 -12.67 14.28 16.72
N PRO A 13 -11.68 14.69 15.91
CA PRO A 13 -11.75 15.93 15.18
C PRO A 13 -12.92 15.94 14.20
N GLN A 14 -13.57 17.12 14.10
CA GLN A 14 -14.61 17.36 13.09
C GLN A 14 -14.06 17.04 11.69
N ARG A 15 -14.86 16.31 10.88
CA ARG A 15 -14.45 15.89 9.55
C ARG A 15 -15.59 15.84 8.55
N VAL A 16 -15.26 16.01 7.29
CA VAL A 16 -16.17 15.88 6.17
C VAL A 16 -16.34 14.40 5.83
N VAL A 17 -17.59 13.98 5.61
CA VAL A 17 -17.95 12.61 5.22
C VAL A 17 -18.71 12.61 3.90
N SER A 18 -18.57 11.55 3.12
CA SER A 18 -19.13 11.44 1.77
C SER A 18 -20.62 11.07 1.75
N GLY A 19 -21.20 10.72 2.89
CA GLY A 19 -22.62 10.33 2.95
C GLY A 19 -23.13 10.01 4.35
N ILE A 20 -24.44 9.79 4.45
CA ILE A 20 -25.12 9.42 5.70
C ILE A 20 -24.71 7.99 6.10
N PHE A 21 -24.37 7.82 7.37
CA PHE A 21 -24.09 6.49 7.94
C PHE A 21 -25.38 5.71 8.12
N THR A 22 -25.34 4.42 7.85
CA THR A 22 -26.49 3.55 8.07
C THR A 22 -26.73 3.32 9.56
N LYS A 23 -27.92 2.83 9.90
CA LYS A 23 -28.24 2.44 11.28
C LYS A 23 -27.25 1.38 11.80
N GLU A 24 -26.89 0.44 10.95
CA GLU A 24 -25.94 -0.63 11.25
C GLU A 24 -24.53 -0.07 11.51
N ASP A 25 -24.08 0.92 10.72
CA ASP A 25 -22.81 1.60 10.94
C ASP A 25 -22.79 2.33 12.28
N LEU A 26 -23.83 3.13 12.55
CA LEU A 26 -23.95 3.87 13.80
C LEU A 26 -24.02 2.93 15.02
N GLN A 27 -24.78 1.83 14.93
CA GLN A 27 -24.85 0.85 16.01
C GLN A 27 -23.47 0.22 16.25
N ARG A 28 -22.75 -0.15 15.19
CA ARG A 28 -21.39 -0.68 15.29
C ARG A 28 -20.42 0.31 15.96
N MET A 29 -20.50 1.59 15.61
CA MET A 29 -19.68 2.64 16.22
C MET A 29 -19.98 2.80 17.71
N VAL A 30 -21.25 2.76 18.11
CA VAL A 30 -21.67 2.81 19.53
C VAL A 30 -21.15 1.58 20.28
N ASP A 31 -21.32 0.38 19.73
CA ASP A 31 -20.86 -0.87 20.35
C ASP A 31 -19.32 -0.87 20.52
N GLN A 32 -18.56 -0.39 19.52
CA GLN A 32 -17.13 -0.24 19.61
C GLN A 32 -16.75 0.78 20.70
N ARG A 33 -17.41 1.94 20.74
CA ARG A 33 -17.16 2.98 21.75
C ARG A 33 -17.26 2.45 23.17
N THR A 34 -18.31 1.67 23.46
CA THR A 34 -18.55 1.13 24.80
C THR A 34 -17.63 -0.02 25.18
N SER A 35 -17.00 -0.67 24.20
CA SER A 35 -16.15 -1.85 24.40
C SER A 35 -14.65 -1.61 24.14
N LYS A 36 -14.25 -0.41 23.70
CA LYS A 36 -12.83 -0.05 23.52
C LYS A 36 -12.04 -0.19 24.82
N LYS A 37 -10.86 -0.79 24.70
CA LYS A 37 -9.88 -0.88 25.81
C LYS A 37 -8.69 0.04 25.48
N PRO A 38 -8.14 0.77 26.45
CA PRO A 38 -6.98 1.62 26.19
C PRO A 38 -5.82 0.85 25.53
N LEU A 39 -5.14 1.48 24.57
CA LEU A 39 -3.98 0.92 23.89
C LEU A 39 -2.70 1.17 24.71
N ILE A 40 -2.74 0.78 25.99
CA ILE A 40 -1.63 0.88 26.94
C ILE A 40 -1.17 -0.53 27.34
N HIS A 41 0.11 -0.68 27.66
CA HIS A 41 0.70 -1.99 28.00
C HIS A 41 0.39 -3.06 26.95
N LEU A 42 0.71 -2.74 25.69
CA LEU A 42 0.35 -3.57 24.53
C LEU A 42 1.01 -4.95 24.62
N GLU A 43 0.20 -5.98 24.54
CA GLU A 43 0.67 -7.35 24.35
C GLU A 43 0.86 -7.62 22.86
N ILE A 44 2.08 -7.48 22.37
CA ILE A 44 2.44 -7.73 20.97
C ILE A 44 2.92 -9.18 20.85
N GLN A 45 2.27 -9.95 19.99
CA GLN A 45 2.52 -11.40 19.85
C GLN A 45 3.82 -11.68 19.08
N ASP A 46 4.78 -12.34 19.71
CA ASP A 46 6.08 -12.71 19.12
C ASP A 46 5.95 -13.58 17.86
N LYS A 47 4.91 -14.39 17.77
CA LYS A 47 4.64 -15.21 16.56
C LYS A 47 4.38 -14.35 15.31
N ILE A 48 3.85 -13.13 15.50
CA ILE A 48 3.57 -12.18 14.40
C ILE A 48 4.81 -11.31 14.17
N THR A 49 5.34 -10.70 15.22
CA THR A 49 6.51 -9.83 15.14
C THR A 49 7.35 -9.93 16.41
N ASN A 50 8.60 -10.33 16.25
CA ASN A 50 9.55 -10.55 17.36
C ASN A 50 10.73 -9.56 17.35
N ARG A 51 10.86 -8.70 16.33
CA ARG A 51 11.97 -7.75 16.23
C ARG A 51 11.63 -6.47 16.99
N PRO A 52 12.58 -5.90 17.75
CA PRO A 52 12.34 -4.72 18.60
C PRO A 52 11.74 -3.55 17.83
N TYR A 53 12.32 -3.15 16.69
CA TYR A 53 11.86 -2.04 15.89
C TYR A 53 10.43 -2.25 15.32
N GLN A 54 10.01 -3.51 15.04
CA GLN A 54 8.66 -3.81 14.60
C GLN A 54 7.65 -3.63 15.75
N LYS A 55 8.02 -4.02 16.97
CA LYS A 55 7.19 -3.80 18.16
C LYS A 55 7.07 -2.31 18.47
N GLU A 56 8.17 -1.58 18.37
CA GLU A 56 8.19 -0.13 18.51
C GLU A 56 7.28 0.55 17.48
N ALA A 57 7.37 0.16 16.21
CA ALA A 57 6.48 0.67 15.17
C ALA A 57 5.00 0.48 15.54
N VAL A 58 4.60 -0.72 16.00
CA VAL A 58 3.23 -0.99 16.45
C VAL A 58 2.84 -0.09 17.61
N THR A 59 3.73 0.11 18.58
CA THR A 59 3.48 0.95 19.75
C THR A 59 3.25 2.41 19.35
N VAL A 60 4.14 2.99 18.53
CA VAL A 60 4.02 4.37 18.04
C VAL A 60 2.75 4.57 17.22
N LEU A 61 2.39 3.62 16.35
CA LEU A 61 1.14 3.68 15.58
C LEU A 61 -0.09 3.63 16.50
N CYS A 62 -0.09 2.80 17.53
CA CYS A 62 -1.16 2.74 18.52
C CYS A 62 -1.28 4.04 19.34
N GLU A 63 -0.15 4.62 19.76
CA GLU A 63 -0.11 5.91 20.46
C GLU A 63 -0.66 7.03 19.58
N SER A 64 -0.31 7.05 18.29
CA SER A 64 -0.84 8.03 17.33
C SER A 64 -2.36 7.90 17.17
N ILE A 65 -2.89 6.68 17.13
CA ILE A 65 -4.35 6.44 17.09
C ILE A 65 -5.03 6.90 18.39
N MET A 66 -4.42 6.67 19.54
CA MET A 66 -4.93 7.17 20.82
C MET A 66 -4.95 8.70 20.90
N ASN A 67 -3.99 9.36 20.24
CA ASN A 67 -3.93 10.81 20.12
C ASN A 67 -4.83 11.35 18.99
N HIS A 68 -5.80 10.56 18.53
CA HIS A 68 -6.79 10.92 17.51
C HIS A 68 -6.22 11.25 16.13
N HIS A 69 -4.96 10.85 15.82
CA HIS A 69 -4.45 10.93 14.46
C HIS A 69 -5.13 9.88 13.59
N ARG A 70 -5.76 10.34 12.51
CA ARG A 70 -6.51 9.47 11.59
C ARG A 70 -5.72 9.07 10.34
N LYS A 71 -4.57 9.68 10.10
CA LYS A 71 -3.67 9.40 8.98
C LYS A 71 -2.29 9.09 9.51
N LEU A 72 -1.76 7.95 9.17
CA LEU A 72 -0.52 7.40 9.69
C LEU A 72 0.36 6.95 8.52
N LEU A 73 1.65 7.21 8.57
CA LEU A 73 2.62 6.79 7.57
C LEU A 73 3.75 5.99 8.22
N LEU A 74 3.87 4.74 7.81
CA LEU A 74 4.94 3.82 8.19
C LEU A 74 5.98 3.77 7.06
N VAL A 75 7.15 4.32 7.31
CA VAL A 75 8.30 4.23 6.41
C VAL A 75 9.24 3.15 6.91
N GLN A 76 9.38 2.06 6.16
CA GLN A 76 10.28 0.96 6.53
C GLN A 76 11.00 0.41 5.30
N ALA A 77 12.29 0.11 5.43
CA ALA A 77 13.08 -0.50 4.38
C ALA A 77 12.44 -1.77 3.81
N THR A 78 12.65 -2.04 2.53
CA THR A 78 12.22 -3.30 1.90
C THR A 78 12.88 -4.48 2.62
N GLY A 79 12.11 -5.53 2.93
CA GLY A 79 12.60 -6.70 3.66
C GLY A 79 12.60 -6.56 5.18
N SER A 80 12.35 -5.38 5.76
CA SER A 80 12.25 -5.18 7.22
C SER A 80 10.97 -5.74 7.84
N GLY A 81 9.96 -6.08 7.02
CA GLY A 81 8.73 -6.73 7.47
C GLY A 81 7.53 -5.81 7.69
N LYS A 82 7.33 -4.79 6.85
CA LYS A 82 6.15 -3.89 6.86
C LYS A 82 4.83 -4.64 7.03
N THR A 83 4.64 -5.71 6.25
CA THR A 83 3.42 -6.54 6.34
C THR A 83 3.24 -7.17 7.72
N ARG A 84 4.31 -7.59 8.40
CA ARG A 84 4.23 -8.14 9.75
C ARG A 84 3.82 -7.07 10.77
N VAL A 85 4.33 -5.85 10.63
CA VAL A 85 3.93 -4.70 11.46
C VAL A 85 2.44 -4.42 11.27
N SER A 86 1.94 -4.38 10.02
CA SER A 86 0.50 -4.16 9.77
C SER A 86 -0.38 -5.27 10.34
N ILE A 87 0.04 -6.55 10.23
CA ILE A 87 -0.69 -7.68 10.83
C ILE A 87 -0.71 -7.57 12.36
N SER A 88 0.41 -7.22 12.97
CA SER A 88 0.51 -7.04 14.42
C SER A 88 -0.34 -5.87 14.91
N LEU A 89 -0.34 -4.75 14.19
CA LEU A 89 -1.22 -3.61 14.47
C LEU A 89 -2.70 -4.02 14.41
N VAL A 90 -3.09 -4.73 13.37
CA VAL A 90 -4.47 -5.25 13.23
C VAL A 90 -4.84 -6.17 14.38
N ASP A 91 -3.94 -7.08 14.80
CA ASP A 91 -4.16 -7.94 15.96
C ASP A 91 -4.43 -7.14 17.24
N VAL A 92 -3.56 -6.18 17.52
CA VAL A 92 -3.68 -5.31 18.71
C VAL A 92 -4.97 -4.51 18.66
N LEU A 93 -5.26 -3.81 17.56
CA LEU A 93 -6.44 -2.96 17.42
C LEU A 93 -7.75 -3.76 17.51
N ARG A 94 -7.81 -4.98 16.96
CA ARG A 94 -8.96 -5.89 17.09
C ARG A 94 -9.18 -6.33 18.54
N ARG A 95 -8.12 -6.78 19.23
CA ARG A 95 -8.21 -7.23 20.64
C ARG A 95 -8.64 -6.12 21.61
N HIS A 96 -8.37 -4.85 21.21
CA HIS A 96 -8.76 -3.66 21.97
C HIS A 96 -10.08 -3.02 21.47
N ASN A 97 -10.76 -3.65 20.49
CA ASN A 97 -12.02 -3.19 19.89
C ASN A 97 -11.94 -1.81 19.21
N TYR A 98 -10.77 -1.43 18.68
CA TYR A 98 -10.62 -0.22 17.86
C TYR A 98 -11.06 -0.43 16.41
N VAL A 99 -10.87 -1.64 15.88
CA VAL A 99 -11.21 -1.98 14.50
C VAL A 99 -11.98 -3.30 14.43
N LYS A 100 -12.95 -3.35 13.54
CA LYS A 100 -13.76 -4.53 13.23
C LYS A 100 -13.69 -4.87 11.76
N ASN A 101 -13.86 -3.89 10.89
CA ASN A 101 -13.83 -4.02 9.44
C ASN A 101 -12.60 -3.29 8.87
N ILE A 102 -11.82 -3.97 8.05
CA ILE A 102 -10.52 -3.49 7.57
C ILE A 102 -10.46 -3.63 6.05
N LEU A 103 -9.88 -2.63 5.40
CA LEU A 103 -9.56 -2.66 3.96
C LEU A 103 -8.05 -2.67 3.77
N PHE A 104 -7.54 -3.59 2.95
CA PHE A 104 -6.17 -3.61 2.49
C PHE A 104 -6.12 -3.33 0.98
N LEU A 105 -5.34 -2.32 0.59
CA LEU A 105 -5.17 -1.89 -0.79
C LEU A 105 -3.72 -2.03 -1.24
N ALA A 106 -3.52 -2.59 -2.44
CA ALA A 106 -2.25 -2.59 -3.13
C ALA A 106 -2.45 -2.34 -4.63
N ASP A 107 -1.39 -1.94 -5.34
CA ASP A 107 -1.45 -1.63 -6.77
C ASP A 107 -1.54 -2.89 -7.65
N ARG A 108 -0.98 -4.02 -7.20
CA ARG A 108 -0.87 -5.25 -7.99
C ARG A 108 -1.60 -6.43 -7.35
N LYS A 109 -2.26 -7.21 -8.20
CA LYS A 109 -2.96 -8.45 -7.80
C LYS A 109 -2.05 -9.41 -7.01
N ALA A 110 -0.78 -9.53 -7.41
CA ALA A 110 0.19 -10.39 -6.72
C ALA A 110 0.43 -9.94 -5.26
N LEU A 111 0.56 -8.63 -5.00
CA LEU A 111 0.73 -8.09 -3.65
C LEU A 111 -0.52 -8.30 -2.79
N VAL A 112 -1.71 -8.11 -3.37
CA VAL A 112 -2.99 -8.40 -2.71
C VAL A 112 -3.05 -9.87 -2.26
N SER A 113 -2.74 -10.81 -3.15
CA SER A 113 -2.77 -12.24 -2.84
C SER A 113 -1.69 -12.64 -1.83
N GLN A 114 -0.49 -12.06 -1.91
CA GLN A 114 0.59 -12.29 -0.96
C GLN A 114 0.23 -11.78 0.44
N ALA A 115 -0.31 -10.56 0.54
CA ALA A 115 -0.77 -9.99 1.79
C ALA A 115 -1.86 -10.85 2.42
N LYS A 116 -2.92 -11.19 1.66
CA LYS A 116 -4.00 -12.08 2.13
C LYS A 116 -3.45 -13.38 2.71
N LYS A 117 -2.51 -14.04 2.00
CA LYS A 117 -1.87 -15.27 2.49
C LYS A 117 -1.15 -15.06 3.82
N SER A 118 -0.43 -13.95 3.97
CA SER A 118 0.29 -13.62 5.21
C SER A 118 -0.67 -13.38 6.37
N TYR A 119 -1.76 -12.65 6.15
CA TYR A 119 -2.81 -12.42 7.14
C TYR A 119 -3.51 -13.71 7.56
N ASN A 120 -3.90 -14.57 6.62
CA ASN A 120 -4.48 -15.87 6.92
C ASN A 120 -3.58 -16.77 7.78
N ASN A 121 -2.27 -16.75 7.50
CA ASN A 121 -1.32 -17.58 8.23
C ASN A 121 -1.10 -17.09 9.66
N LEU A 122 -1.10 -15.77 9.89
CA LEU A 122 -0.75 -15.17 11.17
C LEU A 122 -1.98 -14.82 12.03
N LEU A 123 -3.14 -14.59 11.40
CA LEU A 123 -4.43 -14.32 12.05
C LEU A 123 -5.52 -15.24 11.46
N PRO A 124 -5.48 -16.54 11.74
CA PRO A 124 -6.39 -17.51 11.13
C PRO A 124 -7.86 -17.35 11.55
N ASP A 125 -8.11 -16.64 12.66
CA ASP A 125 -9.44 -16.29 13.16
C ASP A 125 -10.05 -15.06 12.46
N LEU A 126 -9.28 -14.35 11.61
CA LEU A 126 -9.75 -13.22 10.85
C LEU A 126 -10.39 -13.68 9.54
N THR A 127 -11.70 -13.45 9.38
CA THR A 127 -12.37 -13.72 8.10
C THR A 127 -11.94 -12.72 7.05
N VAL A 128 -11.44 -13.21 5.93
CA VAL A 128 -10.88 -12.38 4.85
C VAL A 128 -11.58 -12.65 3.52
N CYS A 129 -11.64 -11.63 2.66
CA CYS A 129 -12.13 -11.74 1.30
C CYS A 129 -11.19 -11.01 0.34
N ASN A 130 -10.84 -11.65 -0.78
CA ASN A 130 -10.17 -11.01 -1.90
C ASN A 130 -11.18 -10.69 -2.99
N LEU A 131 -11.49 -9.42 -3.19
CA LEU A 131 -12.48 -8.98 -4.19
C LEU A 131 -12.10 -9.34 -5.64
N LEU A 132 -10.86 -9.72 -5.89
CA LEU A 132 -10.38 -10.11 -7.21
C LEU A 132 -10.76 -11.56 -7.58
N GLU A 133 -11.14 -12.39 -6.61
CA GLU A 133 -11.24 -13.84 -6.79
C GLU A 133 -12.66 -14.41 -6.72
N ASN A 134 -13.67 -13.67 -6.30
CA ASN A 134 -15.07 -14.11 -6.13
C ASN A 134 -15.23 -15.45 -5.38
N LYS A 135 -14.32 -15.76 -4.45
CA LYS A 135 -14.33 -17.02 -3.70
C LYS A 135 -14.95 -16.92 -2.32
N GLU A 136 -14.80 -15.76 -1.71
CA GLU A 136 -15.31 -15.46 -0.38
C GLU A 136 -16.43 -14.43 -0.46
N ASP A 137 -17.25 -14.39 0.58
CA ASP A 137 -18.34 -13.42 0.67
C ASP A 137 -17.87 -12.12 1.35
N PRO A 138 -17.86 -10.98 0.64
CA PRO A 138 -17.41 -9.70 1.19
C PRO A 138 -18.33 -9.17 2.31
N GLU A 139 -19.60 -9.55 2.34
CA GLU A 139 -20.56 -9.07 3.36
C GLU A 139 -20.26 -9.67 4.76
N SER A 140 -19.77 -10.90 4.80
CA SER A 140 -19.44 -11.61 6.04
C SER A 140 -17.98 -11.47 6.47
N SER A 141 -17.12 -10.96 5.59
CA SER A 141 -15.69 -10.85 5.85
C SER A 141 -15.35 -9.61 6.67
N ARG A 142 -14.38 -9.74 7.59
CA ARG A 142 -13.89 -8.64 8.42
C ARG A 142 -12.72 -7.89 7.80
N MET A 143 -12.01 -8.52 6.89
CA MET A 143 -10.93 -7.88 6.15
C MET A 143 -11.08 -8.10 4.65
N ILE A 144 -11.10 -7.01 3.92
CA ILE A 144 -11.23 -6.98 2.48
C ILE A 144 -9.87 -6.65 1.86
N PHE A 145 -9.45 -7.46 0.90
CA PHE A 145 -8.25 -7.24 0.10
C PHE A 145 -8.64 -6.86 -1.32
N SER A 146 -8.08 -5.78 -1.84
CA SER A 146 -8.42 -5.29 -3.19
C SER A 146 -7.27 -4.53 -3.84
N THR A 147 -7.37 -4.36 -5.16
CA THR A 147 -6.63 -3.31 -5.87
C THR A 147 -7.46 -2.03 -5.91
N TYR A 148 -6.82 -0.89 -6.17
CA TYR A 148 -7.51 0.40 -6.24
C TYR A 148 -8.62 0.43 -7.31
N PRO A 149 -8.39 -0.03 -8.57
CA PRO A 149 -9.46 -0.04 -9.57
C PRO A 149 -10.65 -0.90 -9.16
N THR A 150 -10.41 -2.08 -8.59
CA THR A 150 -11.48 -2.97 -8.14
C THR A 150 -12.28 -2.37 -7.00
N MET A 151 -11.63 -1.66 -6.06
CA MET A 151 -12.32 -1.00 -4.96
C MET A 151 -13.16 0.20 -5.44
N LEU A 152 -12.68 1.01 -6.41
CA LEU A 152 -13.49 2.07 -7.01
C LEU A 152 -14.76 1.51 -7.64
N HIS A 153 -14.63 0.45 -8.44
CA HIS A 153 -15.79 -0.23 -9.03
C HIS A 153 -16.75 -0.76 -7.94
N ALA A 154 -16.22 -1.31 -6.85
CA ALA A 154 -17.04 -1.81 -5.74
C ALA A 154 -17.81 -0.69 -5.01
N ILE A 155 -17.26 0.53 -4.94
CA ILE A 155 -17.94 1.70 -4.35
C ILE A 155 -19.09 2.17 -5.25
N ASP A 156 -18.88 2.21 -6.56
CA ASP A 156 -19.81 2.83 -7.51
C ASP A 156 -20.93 1.87 -7.94
N ASP A 157 -20.58 0.65 -8.34
CA ASP A 157 -21.44 -0.24 -9.09
C ASP A 157 -21.89 -1.49 -8.32
N THR A 158 -21.11 -1.92 -7.32
CA THR A 158 -21.42 -3.19 -6.65
C THR A 158 -22.50 -3.02 -5.59
N LYS A 159 -23.55 -3.83 -5.70
CA LYS A 159 -24.68 -3.85 -4.76
C LYS A 159 -24.75 -5.18 -4.02
N ARG A 160 -25.25 -5.14 -2.80
CA ARG A 160 -25.64 -6.30 -2.02
C ARG A 160 -26.84 -7.00 -2.66
N LYS A 161 -27.16 -8.22 -2.20
CA LYS A 161 -28.34 -8.98 -2.63
C LYS A 161 -29.66 -8.23 -2.37
N ASP A 162 -29.69 -7.32 -1.37
CA ASP A 162 -30.83 -6.47 -1.03
C ASP A 162 -30.91 -5.17 -1.85
N GLY A 163 -30.01 -4.98 -2.82
CA GLY A 163 -29.94 -3.81 -3.68
C GLY A 163 -29.23 -2.58 -3.09
N LYS A 164 -28.77 -2.65 -1.82
CA LYS A 164 -28.00 -1.59 -1.16
C LYS A 164 -26.54 -1.62 -1.64
N LYS A 165 -25.80 -0.52 -1.41
CA LYS A 165 -24.35 -0.48 -1.67
C LYS A 165 -23.63 -1.56 -0.87
N LEU A 166 -22.63 -2.20 -1.49
CA LEU A 166 -21.84 -3.24 -0.84
C LEU A 166 -21.08 -2.67 0.37
N PHE A 167 -20.44 -1.52 0.17
CA PHE A 167 -19.72 -0.80 1.23
C PHE A 167 -20.31 0.60 1.43
N THR A 168 -20.65 0.92 2.67
CA THR A 168 -21.09 2.25 3.09
C THR A 168 -19.90 3.15 3.40
N PRO A 169 -20.05 4.48 3.47
CA PRO A 169 -18.97 5.38 3.87
C PRO A 169 -18.30 5.04 5.20
N ALA A 170 -19.05 4.52 6.16
CA ALA A 170 -18.52 4.13 7.47
C ALA A 170 -18.22 2.62 7.59
N HIS A 171 -18.20 1.87 6.48
CA HIS A 171 -18.05 0.40 6.53
C HIS A 171 -16.74 -0.02 7.17
N PHE A 172 -15.63 0.62 6.80
CA PHE A 172 -14.29 0.28 7.30
C PHE A 172 -13.87 1.19 8.44
N ASP A 173 -13.17 0.62 9.43
CA ASP A 173 -12.57 1.34 10.56
C ASP A 173 -11.10 1.69 10.26
N LEU A 174 -10.42 0.85 9.46
CA LEU A 174 -9.02 0.99 9.09
C LEU A 174 -8.83 0.65 7.61
N ILE A 175 -8.09 1.50 6.91
CA ILE A 175 -7.61 1.27 5.55
C ILE A 175 -6.10 1.20 5.59
N ILE A 176 -5.54 0.09 5.11
CA ILE A 176 -4.11 -0.13 4.97
C ILE A 176 -3.74 -0.04 3.50
N VAL A 177 -2.75 0.79 3.20
CA VAL A 177 -2.28 1.07 1.84
C VAL A 177 -0.84 0.61 1.74
N ASP A 178 -0.61 -0.45 0.97
CA ASP A 178 0.75 -0.93 0.70
C ASP A 178 1.34 -0.22 -0.52
N GLU A 179 2.65 0.07 -0.45
CA GLU A 179 3.39 0.82 -1.47
C GLU A 179 2.72 2.17 -1.77
N SER A 180 2.39 2.92 -0.72
CA SER A 180 1.61 4.16 -0.77
C SER A 180 2.19 5.25 -1.68
N HIS A 181 3.48 5.14 -2.08
CA HIS A 181 4.14 6.08 -2.99
C HIS A 181 3.72 5.93 -4.46
N ARG A 182 3.24 4.75 -4.89
CA ARG A 182 2.97 4.46 -6.31
C ARG A 182 1.56 4.81 -6.76
N SER A 183 0.58 4.65 -5.90
CA SER A 183 -0.80 4.46 -6.32
C SER A 183 -1.75 5.55 -5.85
N ILE A 184 -1.34 6.46 -4.94
CA ILE A 184 -2.24 7.44 -4.31
C ILE A 184 -2.31 8.74 -5.13
N TYR A 185 -2.52 8.60 -6.44
CA TYR A 185 -2.74 9.76 -7.31
C TYR A 185 -4.22 10.18 -7.32
N LYS A 186 -4.48 11.36 -7.88
CA LYS A 186 -5.80 12.03 -7.90
C LYS A 186 -6.99 11.09 -8.13
N LYS A 187 -6.86 10.09 -8.99
CA LYS A 187 -7.93 9.14 -9.30
C LYS A 187 -8.34 8.26 -8.12
N TYR A 188 -7.38 7.86 -7.25
CA TYR A 188 -7.65 6.94 -6.15
C TYR A 188 -7.91 7.63 -4.81
N GLN A 189 -7.65 8.93 -4.70
CA GLN A 189 -8.03 9.72 -3.52
C GLN A 189 -9.53 9.66 -3.23
N GLU A 190 -10.34 9.42 -4.25
CA GLU A 190 -11.79 9.25 -4.08
C GLU A 190 -12.15 8.10 -3.14
N ILE A 191 -11.37 7.00 -3.11
CA ILE A 191 -11.56 5.90 -2.15
C ILE A 191 -11.42 6.43 -0.72
N PHE A 192 -10.37 7.21 -0.46
CA PHE A 192 -10.06 7.74 0.88
C PHE A 192 -10.99 8.87 1.31
N ARG A 193 -11.60 9.57 0.35
CA ARG A 193 -12.66 10.55 0.61
C ARG A 193 -14.00 9.89 0.86
N TYR A 194 -14.22 8.74 0.21
CA TYR A 194 -15.48 8.01 0.37
C TYR A 194 -15.60 7.36 1.73
N PHE A 195 -14.55 6.70 2.22
CA PHE A 195 -14.58 6.00 3.49
C PHE A 195 -14.12 6.87 4.67
N ASP A 196 -14.91 6.89 5.74
CA ASP A 196 -14.53 7.51 7.01
C ASP A 196 -13.78 6.50 7.89
N ALA A 197 -12.51 6.28 7.61
CA ALA A 197 -11.66 5.31 8.27
C ALA A 197 -10.31 5.91 8.69
N VAL A 198 -9.63 5.28 9.64
CA VAL A 198 -8.21 5.55 9.88
C VAL A 198 -7.40 5.04 8.69
N LEU A 199 -6.47 5.84 8.19
CA LEU A 199 -5.63 5.52 7.04
C LEU A 199 -4.19 5.23 7.48
N LEU A 200 -3.70 4.03 7.19
CA LEU A 200 -2.30 3.64 7.35
C LEU A 200 -1.63 3.45 6.00
N GLY A 201 -0.71 4.32 5.63
CA GLY A 201 0.18 4.13 4.50
C GLY A 201 1.45 3.38 4.90
N MET A 202 1.90 2.47 4.05
CA MET A 202 3.16 1.76 4.21
C MET A 202 4.01 1.96 2.96
N THR A 203 5.26 2.36 3.13
CA THR A 203 6.19 2.52 2.00
C THR A 203 7.63 2.27 2.44
N ALA A 204 8.50 1.92 1.51
CA ALA A 204 9.94 1.92 1.73
C ALA A 204 10.58 3.25 1.29
N THR A 205 9.95 3.93 0.35
CA THR A 205 10.49 5.13 -0.30
C THR A 205 9.37 6.16 -0.46
N PRO A 206 9.15 7.05 0.52
CA PRO A 206 8.20 8.14 0.35
C PRO A 206 8.66 9.05 -0.79
N LYS A 207 7.71 9.57 -1.57
CA LYS A 207 8.00 10.51 -2.66
C LYS A 207 7.79 11.95 -2.23
N GLU A 208 8.70 12.82 -2.67
CA GLU A 208 8.72 14.26 -2.38
C GLU A 208 8.45 15.13 -3.61
N GLU A 209 8.17 14.54 -4.78
CA GLU A 209 7.95 15.28 -6.02
C GLU A 209 6.72 16.20 -5.93
N ILE A 210 6.82 17.39 -6.52
CA ILE A 210 5.72 18.37 -6.60
C ILE A 210 4.47 17.71 -7.19
N GLY A 211 3.36 17.75 -6.44
CA GLY A 211 2.07 17.13 -6.81
C GLY A 211 2.00 15.62 -6.60
N ARG A 212 3.01 15.00 -5.98
CA ARG A 212 3.09 13.58 -5.65
C ARG A 212 3.66 13.34 -4.26
N ASN A 213 3.53 14.31 -3.37
CA ASN A 213 4.09 14.24 -2.02
C ASN A 213 3.29 13.26 -1.17
N THR A 214 3.93 12.19 -0.71
CA THR A 214 3.32 11.17 0.15
C THR A 214 2.89 11.79 1.49
N TYR A 215 3.67 12.69 2.06
CA TYR A 215 3.39 13.31 3.37
C TYR A 215 2.13 14.17 3.35
N GLU A 216 1.88 14.92 2.27
CA GLU A 216 0.65 15.74 2.11
C GLU A 216 -0.62 14.88 2.11
N ILE A 217 -0.58 13.67 1.53
CA ILE A 217 -1.71 12.76 1.51
C ILE A 217 -2.09 12.31 2.92
N PHE A 218 -1.08 12.14 3.77
CA PHE A 218 -1.25 11.72 5.15
C PHE A 218 -1.35 12.89 6.14
N ASP A 219 -1.47 14.14 5.66
CA ASP A 219 -1.53 15.36 6.48
C ASP A 219 -0.34 15.46 7.47
N LEU A 220 0.84 15.04 7.01
CA LEU A 220 2.08 15.02 7.78
C LEU A 220 3.04 16.12 7.30
N GLU A 221 3.89 16.59 8.20
CA GLU A 221 5.01 17.44 7.84
C GLU A 221 5.98 16.69 6.91
N GLN A 222 6.60 17.44 5.99
CA GLN A 222 7.54 16.86 5.03
C GLN A 222 8.70 16.16 5.77
N ASN A 223 9.00 14.94 5.38
CA ASN A 223 10.04 14.08 5.97
C ASN A 223 9.82 13.69 7.43
N VAL A 224 8.60 13.84 7.96
CA VAL A 224 8.24 13.42 9.31
C VAL A 224 7.13 12.36 9.24
N PRO A 225 7.48 11.08 8.97
CA PRO A 225 6.50 9.99 9.03
C PRO A 225 6.07 9.72 10.47
N THR A 226 4.97 9.00 10.64
CA THR A 226 4.55 8.55 11.99
C THR A 226 5.60 7.64 12.62
N TYR A 227 6.20 6.75 11.83
CA TYR A 227 7.36 5.94 12.24
C TYR A 227 8.26 5.67 11.03
N ALA A 228 9.58 5.75 11.24
CA ALA A 228 10.58 5.41 10.24
C ALA A 228 11.53 4.32 10.76
N TYR A 229 11.91 3.39 9.91
CA TYR A 229 13.02 2.46 10.10
C TYR A 229 13.70 2.23 8.75
N GLU A 230 14.76 2.98 8.54
CA GLU A 230 15.43 3.07 7.25
C GLU A 230 16.46 1.95 7.04
N LEU A 231 16.95 1.83 5.81
CA LEU A 231 17.87 0.76 5.44
C LEU A 231 19.19 0.83 6.21
N ASP A 232 19.75 2.04 6.36
CA ASP A 232 21.05 2.23 7.04
C ASP A 232 20.98 1.79 8.51
N GLU A 233 19.87 2.07 9.18
CA GLU A 233 19.61 1.63 10.54
C GLU A 233 19.46 0.12 10.61
N ALA A 234 18.69 -0.47 9.70
CA ALA A 234 18.47 -1.90 9.61
C ALA A 234 19.76 -2.69 9.32
N VAL A 235 20.65 -2.14 8.51
CA VAL A 235 21.98 -2.71 8.23
C VAL A 235 22.89 -2.58 9.47
N LYS A 236 22.92 -1.42 10.10
CA LYS A 236 23.71 -1.17 11.31
C LYS A 236 23.32 -2.12 12.45
N GLU A 237 22.03 -2.40 12.59
CA GLU A 237 21.51 -3.33 13.60
C GLU A 237 21.61 -4.82 13.19
N GLY A 238 22.05 -5.10 11.95
CA GLY A 238 22.25 -6.46 11.44
C GLY A 238 20.96 -7.19 11.04
N TYR A 239 19.84 -6.49 10.87
CA TYR A 239 18.59 -7.08 10.37
C TYR A 239 18.50 -7.13 8.85
N LEU A 240 19.21 -6.25 8.16
CA LEU A 240 19.38 -6.27 6.71
C LEU A 240 20.86 -6.27 6.38
N VAL A 241 21.18 -6.68 5.16
CA VAL A 241 22.53 -6.67 4.62
C VAL A 241 22.76 -5.41 3.81
N ASP A 242 23.97 -4.88 3.85
CA ASP A 242 24.39 -3.80 2.98
C ASP A 242 24.37 -4.23 1.51
N TYR A 243 24.18 -3.30 0.61
CA TYR A 243 24.14 -3.56 -0.81
C TYR A 243 25.23 -2.76 -1.54
N ARG A 244 25.72 -3.33 -2.63
CA ARG A 244 26.62 -2.64 -3.54
C ARG A 244 25.91 -2.41 -4.84
N THR A 245 25.81 -1.15 -5.24
CA THR A 245 25.29 -0.77 -6.55
C THR A 245 26.41 -0.75 -7.57
N ARG A 246 26.13 -1.33 -8.73
CA ARG A 246 26.92 -1.13 -9.95
C ARG A 246 26.00 -0.54 -11.00
N GLU A 247 26.37 0.59 -11.52
CA GLU A 247 25.65 1.25 -12.59
C GLU A 247 26.21 0.81 -13.93
N TYR A 248 25.35 0.29 -14.79
CA TYR A 248 25.66 -0.05 -16.16
C TYR A 248 24.83 0.84 -17.08
N LYS A 249 25.47 1.53 -17.98
CA LYS A 249 24.81 2.30 -19.03
C LYS A 249 24.84 1.50 -20.31
N THR A 250 23.70 1.28 -20.91
CA THR A 250 23.61 0.71 -22.26
C THR A 250 23.73 1.83 -23.30
N LYS A 251 24.12 1.52 -24.51
CA LYS A 251 24.17 2.50 -25.62
C LYS A 251 22.83 3.20 -25.80
N ILE A 252 21.72 2.45 -25.68
CA ILE A 252 20.37 2.96 -25.75
C ILE A 252 20.08 4.01 -24.66
N MET A 253 20.62 3.83 -23.45
CA MET A 253 20.48 4.80 -22.36
C MET A 253 21.31 6.06 -22.56
N GLU A 254 22.43 5.99 -23.31
CA GLU A 254 23.31 7.12 -23.59
C GLU A 254 22.90 7.87 -24.85
N GLU A 255 22.56 7.17 -25.92
CA GLU A 255 22.34 7.70 -27.28
C GLU A 255 20.85 7.86 -27.62
N GLY A 256 19.94 7.18 -26.88
CA GLY A 256 18.53 7.07 -27.24
C GLY A 256 18.27 5.90 -28.19
N ILE A 257 17.07 5.85 -28.76
CA ILE A 257 16.68 4.85 -29.77
C ILE A 257 16.57 5.56 -31.11
N HIS A 258 17.33 5.10 -32.06
CA HIS A 258 17.25 5.52 -33.47
C HIS A 258 16.63 4.37 -34.26
N TYR A 259 15.39 4.54 -34.73
CA TYR A 259 14.63 3.49 -35.45
C TYR A 259 15.43 2.85 -36.59
N ASP A 260 16.17 3.66 -37.34
CA ASP A 260 16.99 3.18 -38.49
C ASP A 260 18.17 2.26 -38.09
N GLN A 261 18.57 2.27 -36.81
CA GLN A 261 19.65 1.46 -36.29
C GLN A 261 19.17 0.16 -35.61
N LEU A 262 17.86 -0.03 -35.49
CA LEU A 262 17.25 -1.23 -34.90
C LEU A 262 17.33 -2.39 -35.93
N SER A 263 17.48 -3.61 -35.40
CA SER A 263 17.31 -4.84 -36.19
C SER A 263 15.84 -4.98 -36.64
N GLU A 264 15.59 -5.83 -37.64
CA GLU A 264 14.22 -6.04 -38.16
C GLU A 264 13.27 -6.56 -37.07
N GLU A 265 13.77 -7.43 -36.17
CA GLU A 265 12.97 -7.94 -35.03
C GLU A 265 12.65 -6.83 -34.00
N GLU A 266 13.60 -5.91 -33.76
CA GLU A 266 13.42 -4.76 -32.88
C GLU A 266 12.50 -3.70 -33.48
N LYS A 267 12.49 -3.52 -34.81
CA LYS A 267 11.57 -2.64 -35.50
C LYS A 267 10.14 -3.16 -35.42
N GLU A 268 9.96 -4.47 -35.60
CA GLU A 268 8.66 -5.12 -35.47
C GLU A 268 8.09 -4.97 -34.05
N ALA A 269 8.95 -5.15 -33.02
CA ALA A 269 8.57 -4.92 -31.62
C ALA A 269 8.32 -3.45 -31.31
N PHE A 270 9.04 -2.53 -31.95
CA PHE A 270 8.82 -1.09 -31.84
C PHE A 270 7.48 -0.69 -32.44
N ASP A 271 7.20 -1.16 -33.64
CA ASP A 271 5.98 -0.86 -34.36
C ASP A 271 4.74 -1.44 -33.62
N ASP A 272 4.84 -2.65 -33.05
CA ASP A 272 3.76 -3.28 -32.26
C ASP A 272 3.45 -2.51 -30.96
N GLU A 273 4.46 -1.94 -30.29
CA GLU A 273 4.28 -1.19 -29.02
C GLU A 273 3.70 0.21 -29.24
N PHE A 274 3.90 0.79 -30.43
CA PHE A 274 3.53 2.17 -30.76
C PHE A 274 2.49 2.29 -31.89
N ASP A 275 1.90 1.19 -32.37
CA ASP A 275 0.96 1.15 -33.51
C ASP A 275 -0.35 1.96 -33.24
N ASP A 276 -0.64 2.28 -31.98
CA ASP A 276 -1.84 3.07 -31.58
C ASP A 276 -1.57 4.59 -31.53
N ASP A 277 -0.35 5.08 -31.72
CA ASP A 277 0.00 6.50 -31.61
C ASP A 277 0.43 7.09 -32.95
N GLU A 278 -0.48 7.73 -33.68
CA GLU A 278 -0.24 8.39 -35.00
C GLU A 278 0.89 9.46 -35.02
N ASN A 279 1.52 9.77 -33.85
CA ASN A 279 2.53 10.84 -33.71
C ASN A 279 3.83 10.39 -33.03
N VAL A 280 4.21 9.12 -33.05
CA VAL A 280 5.49 8.69 -32.45
C VAL A 280 6.64 9.13 -33.33
N GLU A 281 7.51 10.01 -32.80
CA GLU A 281 8.81 10.30 -33.43
C GLU A 281 9.62 9.00 -33.50
N LYS A 282 10.10 8.65 -34.70
CA LYS A 282 10.92 7.45 -34.97
C LYS A 282 12.25 7.45 -34.20
N ASP A 283 12.62 8.59 -33.62
CA ASP A 283 13.79 8.76 -32.77
C ASP A 283 13.33 9.09 -31.34
N ILE A 284 13.63 8.20 -30.39
CA ILE A 284 13.31 8.39 -28.98
C ILE A 284 14.56 8.89 -28.25
N PRO A 285 14.55 10.13 -27.74
CA PRO A 285 15.71 10.67 -27.01
C PRO A 285 15.95 9.87 -25.72
N ASN A 286 17.19 9.84 -25.23
CA ASN A 286 17.61 9.12 -24.04
C ASN A 286 16.77 9.44 -22.79
N THR A 287 16.19 10.64 -22.69
CA THR A 287 15.31 11.05 -21.58
C THR A 287 13.94 10.37 -21.61
N ALA A 288 13.50 9.81 -22.74
CA ALA A 288 12.23 9.13 -22.93
C ALA A 288 12.34 7.59 -22.97
N VAL A 289 13.55 7.05 -22.94
CA VAL A 289 13.85 5.60 -23.07
C VAL A 289 13.28 4.74 -21.93
N ASN A 290 12.84 5.32 -20.81
CA ASN A 290 12.30 4.58 -19.65
C ASN A 290 11.10 3.64 -19.96
N ARG A 291 10.46 3.79 -21.11
CA ARG A 291 9.39 2.88 -21.59
C ARG A 291 9.92 1.64 -22.29
N TRP A 292 11.18 1.67 -22.76
CA TRP A 292 11.84 0.62 -23.56
C TRP A 292 12.83 -0.27 -22.81
N LEU A 293 12.95 -0.12 -21.50
CA LEU A 293 13.85 -0.91 -20.64
C LEU A 293 13.51 -2.42 -20.59
N PHE A 294 12.47 -2.86 -21.27
CA PHE A 294 12.01 -4.26 -21.27
C PHE A 294 12.33 -5.00 -22.58
N ASN A 295 13.20 -4.47 -23.44
CA ASN A 295 13.62 -5.25 -24.58
C ASN A 295 14.50 -6.43 -24.13
N LYS A 296 14.41 -7.55 -24.86
CA LYS A 296 15.09 -8.82 -24.53
C LYS A 296 16.61 -8.63 -24.40
N ASP A 297 17.20 -7.86 -25.28
CA ASP A 297 18.65 -7.64 -25.32
C ASP A 297 19.16 -6.85 -24.12
N THR A 298 18.42 -5.85 -23.66
CA THR A 298 18.73 -5.12 -22.43
C THR A 298 18.61 -6.03 -21.21
N ILE A 299 17.59 -6.87 -21.15
CA ILE A 299 17.41 -7.85 -20.05
C ILE A 299 18.53 -8.87 -20.06
N ASP A 300 18.87 -9.43 -21.22
CA ASP A 300 19.96 -10.40 -21.38
C ASP A 300 21.31 -9.78 -20.99
N LEU A 301 21.59 -8.55 -21.39
CA LEU A 301 22.80 -7.83 -20.99
C LEU A 301 22.89 -7.64 -19.47
N VAL A 302 21.80 -7.24 -18.83
CA VAL A 302 21.74 -7.09 -17.37
C VAL A 302 21.96 -8.44 -16.69
N LEU A 303 21.31 -9.51 -17.16
CA LEU A 303 21.49 -10.86 -16.62
C LEU A 303 22.90 -11.39 -16.80
N ILE A 304 23.52 -11.20 -17.98
CA ILE A 304 24.89 -11.61 -18.25
C ILE A 304 25.87 -10.88 -17.31
N ASN A 305 25.69 -9.56 -17.13
CA ASN A 305 26.54 -8.78 -16.24
C ASN A 305 26.33 -9.21 -14.77
N LEU A 306 25.09 -9.46 -14.35
CA LEU A 306 24.79 -9.97 -13.02
C LEU A 306 25.46 -11.34 -12.76
N MET A 307 25.37 -12.25 -13.73
CA MET A 307 25.98 -13.58 -13.63
C MET A 307 27.51 -13.55 -13.63
N ARG A 308 28.11 -12.60 -14.35
CA ARG A 308 29.56 -12.47 -14.47
C ARG A 308 30.19 -11.74 -13.30
N GLU A 309 29.56 -10.67 -12.83
CA GLU A 309 30.14 -9.72 -11.86
C GLU A 309 29.37 -9.64 -10.54
N GLY A 310 28.20 -10.28 -10.44
CA GLY A 310 27.43 -10.36 -9.21
C GLY A 310 28.17 -11.12 -8.11
N LEU A 311 27.90 -10.75 -6.87
CA LEU A 311 28.44 -11.47 -5.71
C LEU A 311 27.95 -12.91 -5.74
N LYS A 312 28.89 -13.84 -5.72
CA LYS A 312 28.57 -15.29 -5.67
C LYS A 312 28.41 -15.69 -4.22
N VAL A 313 27.26 -16.30 -3.91
CA VAL A 313 27.05 -16.93 -2.60
C VAL A 313 27.66 -18.34 -2.69
N GLU A 314 28.61 -18.64 -1.84
CA GLU A 314 29.05 -20.02 -1.66
C GLU A 314 27.88 -20.82 -1.05
N LEU A 315 27.43 -21.84 -1.78
CA LEU A 315 26.49 -22.82 -1.24
C LEU A 315 27.22 -23.62 -0.17
N SER A 316 26.94 -23.32 1.09
CA SER A 316 27.38 -24.11 2.25
C SER A 316 26.59 -25.37 2.38
#